data_2593f8775d74901e38c60edc4d42f9ef
#
_entry.id   2593f8775d74901e38c60edc4d42f9ef
#
_cell.length_a   1.000
_cell.length_b   1.000
_cell.length_c   1.000
_cell.angle_alpha   90.00
_cell.angle_beta   90.00
_cell.angle_gamma   90.00
#
_symmetry.space_group_name_H-M   'P 1'
#
loop_
_entity.id
_entity.type
_entity.pdbx_description
1 polymer ?
#
loop_
_entity_poly.entity_id
_entity_poly.type
_entity_poly.pdbx_seq_one_letter_code
_entity_poly.pdbx_strand_id
1 'polypeptide(L)'
;MDLQTSTFELVKRFQDGDQSAFSLIFRKYQRRLAVLVYYKMSADLRSRMEVDDILQVVFFAASRSLDRFTYQNPGSLMAWLSRLADNAIVDAARFENREKRHAEDLLTFRSESNPRGADPVHFETPSRIFARNETIDTLARSLDALPPAYRQAILLTKFEGLTTSEFAELIGKSREDAALLLHRALKRFRELEQAHETTK
;
A
#
# COMPACT_ATOMS: atom_id res chain seq x y z
N MET A 1 0.96 6.62 -22.73
CA MET A 1 2.08 5.69 -22.75
C MET A 1 1.87 4.64 -21.67
N ASP A 2 1.71 3.48 -22.04
CA ASP A 2 1.08 2.23 -21.67
C ASP A 2 0.97 1.83 -20.18
N LEU A 3 -0.17 2.15 -19.58
CA LEU A 3 -0.71 1.44 -18.40
C LEU A 3 -1.19 0.00 -18.75
N GLN A 4 -1.12 -0.39 -20.04
CA GLN A 4 -1.55 -1.71 -20.52
C GLN A 4 -0.44 -2.77 -20.40
N THR A 5 0.82 -2.38 -20.21
CA THR A 5 1.91 -3.36 -20.04
C THR A 5 1.64 -4.26 -18.83
N SER A 6 1.74 -5.55 -19.03
CA SER A 6 1.45 -6.52 -17.97
C SER A 6 2.45 -6.36 -16.80
N THR A 7 2.02 -6.68 -15.60
CA THR A 7 2.90 -6.64 -14.42
C THR A 7 4.08 -7.60 -14.57
N PHE A 8 3.84 -8.77 -15.16
CA PHE A 8 4.89 -9.74 -15.46
C PHE A 8 5.99 -9.14 -16.34
N GLU A 9 5.58 -8.47 -17.42
CA GLU A 9 6.53 -7.86 -18.35
C GLU A 9 7.33 -6.72 -17.72
N LEU A 10 6.70 -5.89 -16.89
CA LEU A 10 7.40 -4.81 -16.17
C LEU A 10 8.43 -5.37 -15.18
N VAL A 11 8.07 -6.42 -14.43
CA VAL A 11 9.00 -7.09 -13.51
C VAL A 11 10.17 -7.68 -14.28
N LYS A 12 9.90 -8.39 -15.38
CA LYS A 12 10.94 -8.98 -16.22
C LYS A 12 11.88 -7.93 -16.81
N ARG A 13 11.35 -6.85 -17.36
CA ARG A 13 12.15 -5.73 -17.88
C ARG A 13 13.10 -5.17 -16.83
N PHE A 14 12.58 -4.98 -15.58
CA PHE A 14 13.41 -4.50 -14.49
C PHE A 14 14.53 -5.50 -14.15
N GLN A 15 14.22 -6.79 -14.08
CA GLN A 15 15.19 -7.86 -13.82
C GLN A 15 16.23 -8.01 -14.93
N ASP A 16 15.85 -7.70 -16.17
CA ASP A 16 16.75 -7.66 -17.34
C ASP A 16 17.59 -6.34 -17.40
N GLY A 17 17.49 -5.46 -16.37
CA GLY A 17 18.31 -4.26 -16.22
C GLY A 17 17.63 -2.94 -16.62
N ASP A 18 16.40 -2.97 -17.12
CA ASP A 18 15.64 -1.74 -17.44
C ASP A 18 15.09 -1.08 -16.17
N GLN A 19 15.88 -0.20 -15.57
CA GLN A 19 15.51 0.55 -14.37
C GLN A 19 14.25 1.43 -14.58
N SER A 20 13.95 1.84 -15.83
CA SER A 20 12.75 2.65 -16.11
C SER A 20 11.45 1.90 -15.87
N ALA A 21 11.47 0.56 -15.97
CA ALA A 21 10.32 -0.30 -15.69
C ALA A 21 9.83 -0.17 -14.23
N PHE A 22 10.72 0.14 -13.27
CA PHE A 22 10.33 0.37 -11.89
C PHE A 22 9.39 1.56 -11.74
N SER A 23 9.64 2.65 -12.44
CA SER A 23 8.77 3.83 -12.44
C SER A 23 7.35 3.52 -12.95
N LEU A 24 7.22 2.58 -13.88
CA LEU A 24 5.93 2.11 -14.38
C LEU A 24 5.21 1.23 -13.33
N ILE A 25 5.95 0.34 -12.67
CA ILE A 25 5.44 -0.46 -11.54
C ILE A 25 4.97 0.47 -10.43
N PHE A 26 5.79 1.45 -10.04
CA PHE A 26 5.44 2.45 -9.04
C PHE A 26 4.11 3.13 -9.37
N ARG A 27 3.98 3.75 -10.56
CA ARG A 27 2.75 4.43 -11.01
C ARG A 27 1.52 3.51 -11.01
N LYS A 28 1.71 2.23 -11.34
CA LYS A 28 0.64 1.24 -11.40
C LYS A 28 0.12 0.84 -10.01
N TYR A 29 1.00 0.78 -9.02
CA TYR A 29 0.69 0.20 -7.71
C TYR A 29 0.54 1.23 -6.58
N GLN A 30 1.09 2.43 -6.72
CA GLN A 30 1.14 3.44 -5.66
C GLN A 30 -0.22 3.76 -5.02
N ARG A 31 -1.27 3.94 -5.82
CA ARG A 31 -2.61 4.26 -5.29
C ARG A 31 -3.17 3.13 -4.43
N ARG A 32 -3.06 1.90 -4.93
CA ARG A 32 -3.54 0.72 -4.20
C ARG A 32 -2.75 0.52 -2.92
N LEU A 33 -1.44 0.67 -2.99
CA LEU A 33 -0.56 0.55 -1.85
C LEU A 33 -0.82 1.66 -0.81
N ALA A 34 -1.07 2.88 -1.24
CA ALA A 34 -1.41 4.00 -0.35
C ALA A 34 -2.68 3.72 0.46
N VAL A 35 -3.75 3.27 -0.20
CA VAL A 35 -4.99 2.87 0.50
C VAL A 35 -4.74 1.72 1.47
N LEU A 36 -3.97 0.72 1.06
CA LEU A 36 -3.62 -0.40 1.92
C LEU A 36 -2.85 0.06 3.17
N VAL A 37 -1.81 0.88 2.99
CA VAL A 37 -1.02 1.46 4.07
C VAL A 37 -1.91 2.26 5.01
N TYR A 38 -2.79 3.10 4.49
CA TYR A 38 -3.74 3.88 5.30
C TYR A 38 -4.57 2.98 6.22
N TYR A 39 -5.12 1.87 5.71
CA TYR A 39 -5.94 0.95 6.51
C TYR A 39 -5.11 0.08 7.47
N LYS A 40 -3.85 -0.19 7.16
CA LYS A 40 -2.95 -0.97 8.04
C LYS A 40 -2.32 -0.12 9.16
N MET A 41 -2.13 1.16 8.95
CA MET A 41 -1.65 2.06 9.99
C MET A 41 -2.70 2.25 11.08
N SER A 42 -2.29 2.18 12.35
CA SER A 42 -3.15 2.55 13.47
C SER A 42 -3.49 4.05 13.46
N ALA A 43 -4.58 4.46 14.10
CA ALA A 43 -4.94 5.87 14.22
C ALA A 43 -3.84 6.69 14.93
N ASP A 44 -3.19 6.10 15.93
CA ASP A 44 -2.07 6.71 16.66
C ASP A 44 -0.86 6.93 15.73
N LEU A 45 -0.52 5.96 14.89
CA LEU A 45 0.57 6.11 13.93
C LEU A 45 0.25 7.15 12.85
N ARG A 46 -0.99 7.16 12.31
CA ARG A 46 -1.44 8.18 11.34
C ARG A 46 -1.47 9.61 11.86
N SER A 47 -1.59 9.79 13.18
CA SER A 47 -1.54 11.13 13.77
C SER A 47 -0.11 11.74 13.81
N ARG A 48 0.92 10.95 13.50
CA ARG A 48 2.34 11.32 13.63
C ARG A 48 3.16 11.14 12.36
N MET A 49 2.71 10.26 11.48
CA MET A 49 3.42 9.89 10.26
C MET A 49 2.45 9.84 9.10
N GLU A 50 2.85 10.39 7.98
CA GLU A 50 2.04 10.36 6.78
C GLU A 50 2.16 9.00 6.07
N VAL A 51 1.11 8.65 5.33
CA VAL A 51 1.10 7.45 4.47
C VAL A 51 2.26 7.46 3.48
N ASP A 52 2.65 8.67 3.04
CA ASP A 52 3.75 8.91 2.11
C ASP A 52 5.11 8.48 2.63
N ASP A 53 5.36 8.71 3.91
CA ASP A 53 6.61 8.31 4.54
C ASP A 53 6.76 6.79 4.50
N ILE A 54 5.69 6.07 4.80
CA ILE A 54 5.66 4.60 4.70
C ILE A 54 5.82 4.15 3.25
N LEU A 55 5.13 4.78 2.30
CA LEU A 55 5.25 4.44 0.88
C LEU A 55 6.66 4.62 0.35
N GLN A 56 7.34 5.70 0.76
CA GLN A 56 8.72 5.95 0.38
C GLN A 56 9.64 4.81 0.84
N VAL A 57 9.50 4.38 2.10
CA VAL A 57 10.26 3.24 2.65
C VAL A 57 9.95 1.95 1.87
N VAL A 58 8.68 1.67 1.60
CA VAL A 58 8.25 0.47 0.86
C VAL A 58 8.82 0.45 -0.54
N PHE A 59 8.71 1.55 -1.29
CA PHE A 59 9.22 1.59 -2.66
C PHE A 59 10.74 1.60 -2.73
N PHE A 60 11.41 2.17 -1.74
CA PHE A 60 12.87 2.06 -1.61
C PHE A 60 13.28 0.59 -1.37
N ALA A 61 12.63 -0.10 -0.45
CA ALA A 61 12.88 -1.53 -0.21
C ALA A 61 12.56 -2.38 -1.45
N ALA A 62 11.46 -2.06 -2.15
CA ALA A 62 11.05 -2.73 -3.36
C ALA A 62 12.09 -2.56 -4.49
N SER A 63 12.61 -1.35 -4.71
CA SER A 63 13.62 -1.10 -5.75
C SER A 63 14.90 -1.90 -5.55
N ARG A 64 15.24 -2.22 -4.30
CA ARG A 64 16.46 -2.96 -3.94
C ARG A 64 16.30 -4.48 -3.94
N SER A 65 15.09 -4.99 -4.02
CA SER A 65 14.80 -6.43 -3.87
C SER A 65 13.91 -7.00 -4.98
N LEU A 66 13.44 -6.18 -5.91
CA LEU A 66 12.60 -6.62 -7.03
C LEU A 66 13.37 -7.54 -8.01
N ASP A 67 14.69 -7.43 -8.09
CA ASP A 67 15.57 -8.33 -8.83
C ASP A 67 15.42 -9.80 -8.42
N ARG A 68 15.13 -10.05 -7.13
CA ARG A 68 14.95 -11.39 -6.55
C ARG A 68 13.49 -11.82 -6.44
N PHE A 69 12.57 -10.94 -6.85
CA PHE A 69 11.15 -11.24 -6.79
C PHE A 69 10.74 -12.28 -7.83
N THR A 70 10.03 -13.32 -7.41
CA THR A 70 9.48 -14.34 -8.31
C THR A 70 8.02 -14.05 -8.60
N TYR A 71 7.72 -13.73 -9.86
CA TYR A 71 6.34 -13.51 -10.31
C TYR A 71 5.62 -14.85 -10.46
N GLN A 72 4.57 -15.07 -9.71
CA GLN A 72 3.76 -16.30 -9.73
C GLN A 72 2.40 -16.12 -10.43
N ASN A 73 1.73 -15.01 -10.15
CA ASN A 73 0.39 -14.70 -10.64
C ASN A 73 0.13 -13.18 -10.58
N PRO A 74 -0.95 -12.67 -11.18
CA PRO A 74 -1.26 -11.23 -11.19
C PRO A 74 -1.35 -10.56 -9.82
N GLY A 75 -1.61 -11.31 -8.75
CA GLY A 75 -1.68 -10.81 -7.36
C GLY A 75 -0.34 -10.81 -6.63
N SER A 76 0.64 -11.61 -7.08
CA SER A 76 1.87 -11.88 -6.33
C SER A 76 2.71 -10.63 -6.04
N LEU A 77 2.78 -9.68 -6.98
CA LEU A 77 3.50 -8.43 -6.75
C LEU A 77 2.81 -7.56 -5.69
N MET A 78 1.47 -7.48 -5.72
CA MET A 78 0.74 -6.71 -4.71
C MET A 78 0.87 -7.35 -3.32
N ALA A 79 0.79 -8.68 -3.23
CA ALA A 79 1.00 -9.42 -1.98
C ALA A 79 2.42 -9.23 -1.42
N TRP A 80 3.42 -9.16 -2.30
CA TRP A 80 4.79 -8.88 -1.90
C TRP A 80 4.97 -7.43 -1.42
N LEU A 81 4.42 -6.44 -2.12
CA LEU A 81 4.42 -5.04 -1.70
C LEU A 81 3.67 -4.85 -0.38
N SER A 82 2.57 -5.57 -0.16
CA SER A 82 1.83 -5.58 1.11
C SER A 82 2.71 -6.02 2.28
N ARG A 83 3.52 -7.08 2.09
CA ARG A 83 4.47 -7.54 3.13
C ARG A 83 5.56 -6.52 3.42
N LEU A 84 6.08 -5.84 2.40
CA LEU A 84 7.02 -4.74 2.60
C LEU A 84 6.37 -3.59 3.39
N ALA A 85 5.10 -3.29 3.11
CA ALA A 85 4.34 -2.29 3.86
C ALA A 85 4.12 -2.71 5.33
N ASP A 86 3.80 -3.97 5.60
CA ASP A 86 3.66 -4.49 6.96
C ASP A 86 4.97 -4.31 7.76
N ASN A 87 6.11 -4.66 7.16
CA ASN A 87 7.41 -4.46 7.79
C ASN A 87 7.70 -2.97 8.06
N ALA A 88 7.48 -2.10 7.07
CA ALA A 88 7.70 -0.67 7.20
C ALA A 88 6.81 -0.05 8.31
N ILE A 89 5.54 -0.43 8.38
CA ILE A 89 4.59 0.03 9.41
C ILE A 89 5.03 -0.44 10.80
N VAL A 90 5.44 -1.71 10.94
CA VAL A 90 5.93 -2.25 12.23
C VAL A 90 7.20 -1.55 12.68
N ASP A 91 8.14 -1.29 11.77
CA ASP A 91 9.39 -0.60 12.10
C ASP A 91 9.13 0.87 12.46
N ALA A 92 8.24 1.56 11.73
CA ALA A 92 7.80 2.91 12.06
C ALA A 92 7.14 2.97 13.44
N ALA A 93 6.21 2.05 13.74
CA ALA A 93 5.57 1.99 15.05
C ALA A 93 6.56 1.71 16.20
N ARG A 94 7.57 0.88 15.96
CA ARG A 94 8.64 0.61 16.93
C ARG A 94 9.54 1.84 17.14
N PHE A 95 9.84 2.58 16.08
CA PHE A 95 10.62 3.82 16.15
C PHE A 95 9.88 4.86 16.97
N GLU A 96 8.63 5.14 16.65
CA GLU A 96 7.77 6.09 17.36
C GLU A 96 7.60 5.73 18.85
N ASN A 97 7.47 4.45 19.18
CA ASN A 97 7.36 4.00 20.56
C ASN A 97 8.68 4.13 21.34
N ARG A 98 9.84 4.10 20.66
CA ARG A 98 11.15 4.38 21.30
C ARG A 98 11.31 5.88 21.55
N GLU A 99 10.95 6.69 20.57
CA GLU A 99 10.97 8.16 20.70
C GLU A 99 10.07 8.61 21.86
N LYS A 100 8.87 8.03 22.00
CA LYS A 100 7.99 8.29 23.16
C LYS A 100 8.67 7.99 24.49
N ARG A 101 9.27 6.81 24.63
CA ARG A 101 9.98 6.43 25.86
C ARG A 101 11.19 7.34 26.10
N HIS A 102 11.93 7.67 25.05
CA HIS A 102 13.04 8.64 25.17
C HIS A 102 12.56 10.05 25.46
N ALA A 103 11.40 10.50 24.95
CA ALA A 103 10.84 11.79 25.30
C ALA A 103 10.33 11.83 26.75
N GLU A 104 9.77 10.73 27.25
CA GLU A 104 9.42 10.57 28.68
C GLU A 104 10.69 10.50 29.55
N ASP A 105 11.76 9.85 29.09
CA ASP A 105 13.07 9.83 29.76
C ASP A 105 13.88 11.12 29.54
N LEU A 106 13.69 11.86 28.42
CA LEU A 106 14.41 13.09 28.04
C LEU A 106 13.80 14.38 28.62
N LEU A 107 12.77 14.30 29.43
CA LEU A 107 12.59 15.33 30.47
C LEU A 107 13.80 15.33 31.44
N THR A 108 14.73 14.38 31.30
CA THR A 108 15.94 14.29 32.14
C THR A 108 17.28 14.42 31.42
N PHE A 109 17.38 14.25 30.08
CA PHE A 109 18.71 14.42 29.43
C PHE A 109 18.63 14.75 27.92
N ARG A 110 19.21 15.90 27.53
CA ARG A 110 19.54 16.27 26.15
C ARG A 110 20.83 15.59 25.71
N SER A 111 20.88 14.94 24.59
CA SER A 111 22.09 14.85 23.75
C SER A 111 21.88 14.32 22.35
N GLU A 112 22.70 14.83 21.48
CA GLU A 112 22.78 14.91 20.04
C GLU A 112 23.04 13.59 19.28
N SER A 113 22.75 13.69 17.99
CA SER A 113 23.36 13.06 16.82
C SER A 113 22.70 11.82 16.22
N ASN A 114 22.14 12.07 15.02
CA ASN A 114 21.97 11.05 13.99
C ASN A 114 22.76 11.45 12.72
N PRO A 115 23.76 10.68 12.29
CA PRO A 115 24.33 10.82 10.96
C PRO A 115 24.25 9.50 10.19
N ARG A 116 23.28 9.39 9.27
CA ARG A 116 23.43 8.55 8.06
C ARG A 116 22.35 8.91 7.06
N GLY A 117 22.65 9.95 6.26
CA GLY A 117 21.99 10.19 5.00
C GLY A 117 22.37 9.09 4.02
N ALA A 118 21.39 8.36 3.51
CA ALA A 118 21.53 7.64 2.26
C ALA A 118 21.12 8.61 1.15
N ASP A 119 21.97 8.76 0.11
CA ASP A 119 21.69 9.61 -1.04
C ASP A 119 20.33 9.24 -1.64
N PRO A 120 19.43 10.21 -1.84
CA PRO A 120 18.16 9.95 -2.49
C PRO A 120 18.41 9.66 -3.97
N VAL A 121 18.11 8.44 -4.39
CA VAL A 121 17.84 8.17 -5.79
C VAL A 121 16.70 9.11 -6.18
N HIS A 122 16.89 9.98 -7.18
CA HIS A 122 15.89 10.93 -7.67
C HIS A 122 14.70 10.18 -8.27
N PHE A 123 13.83 9.67 -7.41
CA PHE A 123 12.44 9.41 -7.76
C PHE A 123 11.68 10.73 -7.61
N GLU A 124 10.77 11.02 -8.55
CA GLU A 124 9.82 12.12 -8.34
C GLU A 124 9.22 11.96 -6.95
N THR A 125 9.53 12.90 -6.08
CA THR A 125 9.21 12.81 -4.67
C THR A 125 7.72 12.53 -4.45
N PRO A 126 7.36 11.63 -3.54
CA PRO A 126 5.97 11.31 -3.18
C PRO A 126 5.09 12.54 -2.93
N SER A 127 5.64 13.63 -2.42
CA SER A 127 4.96 14.91 -2.18
C SER A 127 4.15 15.46 -3.37
N ARG A 128 4.48 15.10 -4.63
CA ARG A 128 3.66 15.44 -5.81
C ARG A 128 2.54 14.43 -6.07
N ILE A 129 2.62 13.25 -5.49
CA ILE A 129 1.61 12.19 -5.62
C ILE A 129 0.42 12.50 -4.72
N PHE A 130 0.68 13.09 -3.56
CA PHE A 130 -0.33 13.46 -2.54
C PHE A 130 -0.88 14.88 -2.70
N ALA A 131 -0.28 15.76 -3.49
CA ALA A 131 -1.00 16.94 -3.98
C ALA A 131 -2.27 16.58 -4.79
N ARG A 132 -2.48 15.27 -5.04
CA ARG A 132 -3.72 14.64 -5.51
C ARG A 132 -4.40 13.78 -4.42
N ASN A 133 -4.34 14.19 -3.17
CA ASN A 133 -4.99 13.56 -2.00
C ASN A 133 -6.47 13.24 -2.23
N GLU A 134 -7.13 14.04 -3.06
CA GLU A 134 -8.55 13.91 -3.39
C GLU A 134 -8.95 12.52 -3.91
N THR A 135 -8.05 11.82 -4.63
CA THR A 135 -8.35 10.48 -5.16
C THR A 135 -8.21 9.39 -4.10
N ILE A 136 -7.23 9.51 -3.19
CA ILE A 136 -7.05 8.54 -2.10
C ILE A 136 -8.15 8.73 -1.07
N ASP A 137 -8.47 9.97 -0.73
CA ASP A 137 -9.57 10.30 0.18
C ASP A 137 -10.92 9.84 -0.37
N THR A 138 -11.13 9.94 -1.69
CA THR A 138 -12.35 9.44 -2.34
C THR A 138 -12.42 7.91 -2.28
N LEU A 139 -11.32 7.21 -2.59
CA LEU A 139 -11.24 5.75 -2.47
C LEU A 139 -11.47 5.29 -1.02
N ALA A 140 -10.83 5.96 -0.05
CA ALA A 140 -11.00 5.66 1.37
C ALA A 140 -12.44 5.89 1.81
N ARG A 141 -13.06 7.03 1.46
CA ARG A 141 -14.47 7.30 1.76
C ARG A 141 -15.42 6.27 1.15
N SER A 142 -15.20 5.87 -0.11
CA SER A 142 -16.00 4.83 -0.76
C SER A 142 -15.85 3.48 -0.06
N LEU A 143 -14.65 3.13 0.39
CA LEU A 143 -14.41 1.92 1.18
C LEU A 143 -15.06 2.01 2.56
N ASP A 144 -15.00 3.17 3.24
CA ASP A 144 -15.60 3.38 4.56
C ASP A 144 -17.13 3.33 4.54
N ALA A 145 -17.73 3.73 3.42
CA ALA A 145 -19.19 3.64 3.22
C ALA A 145 -19.69 2.20 2.93
N LEU A 146 -18.77 1.23 2.73
CA LEU A 146 -19.15 -0.17 2.53
C LEU A 146 -19.48 -0.87 3.85
N PRO A 147 -20.39 -1.87 3.82
CA PRO A 147 -20.53 -2.82 4.91
C PRO A 147 -19.17 -3.47 5.23
N PRO A 148 -18.86 -3.76 6.53
CA PRO A 148 -17.56 -4.27 6.95
C PRO A 148 -17.08 -5.51 6.18
N ALA A 149 -17.97 -6.48 5.91
CA ALA A 149 -17.64 -7.68 5.15
C ALA A 149 -17.28 -7.38 3.68
N TYR A 150 -17.89 -6.37 3.06
CA TYR A 150 -17.58 -5.95 1.69
C TYR A 150 -16.24 -5.22 1.63
N ARG A 151 -15.99 -4.31 2.57
CA ARG A 151 -14.71 -3.62 2.73
C ARG A 151 -13.58 -4.62 2.89
N GLN A 152 -13.72 -5.57 3.82
CA GLN A 152 -12.74 -6.62 4.06
C GLN A 152 -12.47 -7.46 2.81
N ALA A 153 -13.51 -7.89 2.09
CA ALA A 153 -13.36 -8.66 0.86
C ALA A 153 -12.52 -7.91 -0.20
N ILE A 154 -12.77 -6.61 -0.36
CA ILE A 154 -12.02 -5.79 -1.31
C ILE A 154 -10.57 -5.57 -0.83
N LEU A 155 -10.36 -5.19 0.44
CA LEU A 155 -9.02 -4.95 0.99
C LEU A 155 -8.14 -6.20 0.85
N LEU A 156 -8.63 -7.36 1.27
CA LEU A 156 -7.85 -8.60 1.22
C LEU A 156 -7.55 -9.05 -0.21
N THR A 157 -8.53 -8.97 -1.13
CA THR A 157 -8.33 -9.52 -2.48
C THR A 157 -7.71 -8.52 -3.46
N LYS A 158 -8.13 -7.24 -3.42
CA LYS A 158 -7.69 -6.22 -4.39
C LYS A 158 -6.51 -5.41 -3.91
N PHE A 159 -6.34 -5.23 -2.61
CA PHE A 159 -5.24 -4.43 -2.07
C PHE A 159 -4.14 -5.29 -1.45
N GLU A 160 -4.44 -6.40 -0.79
CA GLU A 160 -3.42 -7.33 -0.28
C GLU A 160 -3.01 -8.41 -1.29
N GLY A 161 -3.84 -8.65 -2.31
CA GLY A 161 -3.51 -9.55 -3.41
C GLY A 161 -3.86 -11.03 -3.16
N LEU A 162 -4.68 -11.33 -2.13
CA LEU A 162 -5.15 -12.68 -1.90
C LEU A 162 -5.96 -13.19 -3.11
N THR A 163 -5.76 -14.44 -3.44
CA THR A 163 -6.64 -15.15 -4.37
C THR A 163 -8.01 -15.38 -3.73
N THR A 164 -9.02 -15.65 -4.55
CA THR A 164 -10.37 -15.97 -4.05
C THR A 164 -10.36 -17.22 -3.15
N SER A 165 -9.47 -18.18 -3.41
CA SER A 165 -9.33 -19.37 -2.59
C SER A 165 -8.75 -19.06 -1.21
N GLU A 166 -7.65 -18.32 -1.14
CA GLU A 166 -7.05 -17.87 0.13
C GLU A 166 -8.01 -16.99 0.94
N PHE A 167 -8.77 -16.13 0.25
CA PHE A 167 -9.80 -15.33 0.90
C PHE A 167 -10.93 -16.20 1.46
N ALA A 168 -11.39 -17.22 0.71
CA ALA A 168 -12.42 -18.16 1.16
C ALA A 168 -12.00 -18.93 2.42
N GLU A 169 -10.75 -19.44 2.44
CA GLU A 169 -10.16 -20.12 3.60
C GLU A 169 -10.12 -19.17 4.81
N LEU A 170 -9.68 -17.93 4.63
CA LEU A 170 -9.53 -16.95 5.70
C LEU A 170 -10.88 -16.61 6.37
N ILE A 171 -11.97 -16.54 5.57
CA ILE A 171 -13.31 -16.22 6.11
C ILE A 171 -14.15 -17.47 6.45
N GLY A 172 -13.59 -18.67 6.30
CA GLY A 172 -14.27 -19.94 6.60
C GLY A 172 -15.50 -20.21 5.70
N LYS A 173 -15.44 -19.84 4.41
CA LYS A 173 -16.53 -19.99 3.44
C LYS A 173 -16.11 -20.83 2.23
N SER A 174 -17.10 -21.26 1.43
CA SER A 174 -16.81 -21.87 0.13
C SER A 174 -16.18 -20.84 -0.83
N ARG A 175 -15.45 -21.32 -1.82
CA ARG A 175 -14.87 -20.46 -2.87
C ARG A 175 -15.95 -19.71 -3.65
N GLU A 176 -17.09 -20.36 -3.88
CA GLU A 176 -18.25 -19.81 -4.57
C GLU A 176 -18.88 -18.67 -3.76
N ASP A 177 -19.07 -18.86 -2.45
CA ASP A 177 -19.61 -17.82 -1.55
C ASP A 177 -18.67 -16.65 -1.44
N ALA A 178 -17.36 -16.90 -1.33
CA ALA A 178 -16.34 -15.85 -1.29
C ALA A 178 -16.30 -15.06 -2.61
N ALA A 179 -16.40 -15.72 -3.75
CA ALA A 179 -16.48 -15.08 -5.07
C ALA A 179 -17.74 -14.22 -5.20
N LEU A 180 -18.89 -14.72 -4.75
CA LEU A 180 -20.16 -13.99 -4.76
C LEU A 180 -20.10 -12.77 -3.84
N LEU A 181 -19.53 -12.92 -2.63
CA LEU A 181 -19.32 -11.82 -1.69
C LEU A 181 -18.44 -10.73 -2.34
N LEU A 182 -17.31 -11.11 -2.93
CA LEU A 182 -16.41 -10.19 -3.60
C LEU A 182 -17.08 -9.49 -4.79
N HIS A 183 -17.85 -10.23 -5.59
CA HIS A 183 -18.59 -9.64 -6.71
C HIS A 183 -19.57 -8.56 -6.25
N ARG A 184 -20.37 -8.85 -5.21
CA ARG A 184 -21.31 -7.89 -4.63
C ARG A 184 -20.60 -6.68 -4.02
N ALA A 185 -19.49 -6.92 -3.34
CA ALA A 185 -18.65 -5.87 -2.76
C ALA A 185 -18.11 -4.91 -3.84
N LEU A 186 -17.56 -5.45 -4.93
CA LEU A 186 -17.03 -4.67 -6.05
C LEU A 186 -18.13 -3.90 -6.80
N LYS A 187 -19.33 -4.49 -6.95
CA LYS A 187 -20.48 -3.79 -7.53
C LYS A 187 -20.83 -2.57 -6.66
N ARG A 188 -21.00 -2.78 -5.36
CA ARG A 188 -21.37 -1.70 -4.44
C ARG A 188 -20.29 -0.60 -4.36
N PHE A 189 -19.04 -0.98 -4.41
CA PHE A 189 -17.92 -0.04 -4.42
C PHE A 189 -17.96 0.88 -5.65
N ARG A 190 -18.17 0.32 -6.86
CA ARG A 190 -18.29 1.12 -8.09
C ARG A 190 -19.47 2.09 -8.04
N GLU A 191 -20.61 1.68 -7.49
CA GLU A 191 -21.78 2.57 -7.32
C GLU A 191 -21.43 3.77 -6.43
N LEU A 192 -20.67 3.56 -5.36
CA LEU A 192 -20.22 4.63 -4.47
C LEU A 192 -19.18 5.56 -5.14
N GLU A 193 -18.24 5.01 -5.88
CA GLU A 193 -17.27 5.81 -6.64
C GLU A 193 -17.97 6.71 -7.65
N GLN A 194 -18.92 6.18 -8.45
CA GLN A 194 -19.69 6.96 -9.43
C GLN A 194 -20.52 8.07 -8.78
N ALA A 195 -21.12 7.80 -7.60
CA ALA A 195 -21.87 8.80 -6.86
C ALA A 195 -20.97 9.98 -6.41
N HIS A 196 -19.74 9.69 -6.01
CA HIS A 196 -18.76 10.72 -5.63
C HIS A 196 -18.25 11.55 -6.82
N GLU A 197 -18.14 10.97 -8.01
CA GLU A 197 -17.76 11.68 -9.23
C GLU A 197 -18.87 12.60 -9.74
N THR A 198 -20.13 12.24 -9.55
CA THR A 198 -21.29 13.02 -10.02
C THR A 198 -21.60 14.23 -9.12
N THR A 199 -21.07 14.26 -7.90
CA THR A 199 -21.32 15.34 -6.91
C THR A 199 -20.29 16.47 -7.00
N LYS A 200 -19.37 16.42 -7.98
CA LYS A 200 -18.38 17.46 -8.30
C LYS A 200 -18.81 18.29 -9.51
#